data_178068a50f96bd5b0213416ad74f0de3
#
_entry.id   178068a50f96bd5b0213416ad74f0de3
#
_cell.length_a   1.000
_cell.length_b   1.000
_cell.length_c   1.000
_cell.angle_alpha   90.00
_cell.angle_beta   90.00
_cell.angle_gamma   90.00
#
_symmetry.space_group_name_H-M   'P 1'
#
loop_
_entity.id
_entity.type
_entity.pdbx_description
1 polymer ?
#
loop_
_entity_poly.entity_id
_entity_poly.type
_entity_poly.pdbx_seq_one_letter_code
_entity_poly.pdbx_strand_id
1 'polypeptide(L)'
;AGRAPRPAVAAPKPAAATVASIERNPVAVAASAAATAPSPSPATPAPSPAAPRGGRMVSGQVYSYMKDGVRHYTSARPAQVASLGPVRTIRYSFMERCYACGANPRVDFGTVRLNTTAFQSEIASAAREFGVEEAVVRAIIHAESAYNPTALSRAGAQGLMQLMPPTAARFGVSDSYDAGQNIRGGVQYLAWLLKRFNGNLTLAAAGYNAGEGAVDRHGGVPPYSETQYYVRRVGQLAERYRSALSHQ
;
A
#
# COMPACT_ATOMS: atom_id res chain seq x y z
N ALA A 1 -48.24 -28.41 16.52
CA ALA A 1 -47.74 -28.37 15.17
C ALA A 1 -46.25 -28.07 15.23
N GLY A 2 -45.43 -29.14 15.14
CA GLY A 2 -43.96 -29.04 15.27
C GLY A 2 -43.31 -28.59 13.95
N ARG A 3 -42.39 -27.66 14.05
CA ARG A 3 -41.56 -27.21 12.95
C ARG A 3 -40.26 -28.03 12.92
N ALA A 4 -40.04 -28.76 11.83
CA ALA A 4 -38.84 -29.55 11.63
C ALA A 4 -37.57 -28.69 11.45
N PRO A 5 -36.38 -29.11 11.91
CA PRO A 5 -35.14 -28.39 11.74
C PRO A 5 -34.61 -28.50 10.31
N ARG A 6 -34.07 -27.38 9.77
CA ARG A 6 -33.40 -27.31 8.46
C ARG A 6 -32.01 -27.99 8.52
N PRO A 7 -31.59 -28.70 7.47
CA PRO A 7 -30.26 -29.31 7.44
C PRO A 7 -29.17 -28.27 7.29
N ALA A 8 -28.05 -28.48 7.99
CA ALA A 8 -26.83 -27.66 7.94
C ALA A 8 -26.10 -27.89 6.61
N VAL A 9 -25.74 -26.82 5.93
CA VAL A 9 -24.91 -26.83 4.72
C VAL A 9 -23.45 -26.96 5.14
N ALA A 10 -22.81 -28.06 4.73
CA ALA A 10 -21.39 -28.30 4.98
C ALA A 10 -20.50 -27.39 4.14
N ALA A 11 -19.48 -26.81 4.78
CA ALA A 11 -18.46 -26.00 4.15
C ALA A 11 -17.49 -26.87 3.31
N PRO A 12 -17.01 -26.40 2.15
CA PRO A 12 -16.04 -27.15 1.35
C PRO A 12 -14.65 -27.12 1.98
N LYS A 13 -14.01 -28.29 1.95
CA LYS A 13 -12.65 -28.56 2.44
C LYS A 13 -11.61 -27.96 1.49
N PRO A 14 -10.53 -27.33 1.97
CA PRO A 14 -9.50 -26.82 1.08
C PRO A 14 -8.66 -27.95 0.47
N ALA A 15 -8.38 -27.86 -0.83
CA ALA A 15 -7.52 -28.77 -1.57
C ALA A 15 -6.05 -28.56 -1.17
N ALA A 16 -5.35 -29.65 -0.90
CA ALA A 16 -3.92 -29.67 -0.60
C ALA A 16 -3.11 -29.37 -1.87
N ALA A 17 -2.23 -28.36 -1.81
CA ALA A 17 -1.24 -28.10 -2.84
C ALA A 17 -0.02 -28.99 -2.59
N THR A 18 0.32 -29.81 -3.58
CA THR A 18 1.49 -30.69 -3.63
C THR A 18 2.75 -29.85 -3.83
N VAL A 19 3.69 -29.95 -2.91
CA VAL A 19 5.02 -29.33 -3.02
C VAL A 19 5.93 -30.25 -3.80
N ALA A 20 6.40 -29.83 -4.98
CA ALA A 20 7.44 -30.53 -5.74
C ALA A 20 8.81 -30.20 -5.15
N SER A 21 9.52 -31.22 -4.70
CA SER A 21 10.90 -31.16 -4.23
C SER A 21 11.85 -31.04 -5.42
N ILE A 22 12.72 -30.02 -5.39
CA ILE A 22 13.82 -29.90 -6.35
C ILE A 22 15.08 -30.48 -5.69
N GLU A 23 15.57 -31.60 -6.25
CA GLU A 23 16.83 -32.24 -5.87
C GLU A 23 18.04 -31.38 -6.26
N ARG A 24 18.98 -31.28 -5.33
CA ARG A 24 20.28 -30.63 -5.53
C ARG A 24 21.30 -31.67 -6.00
N ASN A 25 21.86 -31.44 -7.17
CA ASN A 25 23.05 -32.16 -7.62
C ASN A 25 24.34 -31.45 -7.14
N PRO A 26 25.29 -32.16 -6.55
CA PRO A 26 26.60 -31.61 -6.23
C PRO A 26 27.55 -31.78 -7.42
N VAL A 27 28.16 -30.69 -7.90
CA VAL A 27 29.28 -30.75 -8.85
C VAL A 27 30.61 -30.66 -8.09
N ALA A 28 31.45 -31.63 -8.36
CA ALA A 28 32.74 -31.83 -7.74
C ALA A 28 33.77 -30.76 -8.14
N VAL A 29 34.63 -30.44 -7.17
CA VAL A 29 35.77 -29.53 -7.30
C VAL A 29 36.96 -30.31 -7.89
N ALA A 30 37.54 -29.80 -8.95
CA ALA A 30 38.90 -30.20 -9.38
C ALA A 30 39.85 -29.00 -9.21
N ALA A 31 40.79 -29.16 -8.32
CA ALA A 31 41.87 -28.22 -8.10
C ALA A 31 42.94 -28.37 -9.21
N SER A 32 43.37 -27.27 -9.82
CA SER A 32 44.60 -27.19 -10.56
C SER A 32 45.34 -25.90 -10.23
N ALA A 33 46.53 -26.07 -9.67
CA ALA A 33 47.43 -24.99 -9.33
C ALA A 33 48.28 -24.61 -10.57
N ALA A 34 48.34 -23.32 -10.88
CA ALA A 34 49.38 -22.77 -11.76
C ALA A 34 49.72 -21.32 -11.38
N ALA A 35 50.99 -21.05 -11.46
CA ALA A 35 51.76 -19.99 -10.84
C ALA A 35 51.49 -18.56 -11.32
N THR A 36 51.66 -17.68 -10.41
CA THR A 36 51.98 -16.27 -10.28
C THR A 36 52.65 -15.54 -11.46
N ALA A 37 52.04 -14.41 -11.86
CA ALA A 37 52.71 -13.19 -12.33
C ALA A 37 51.95 -11.95 -11.84
N PRO A 38 52.59 -10.87 -11.39
CA PRO A 38 51.88 -9.70 -10.86
C PRO A 38 51.34 -8.85 -12.00
N SER A 39 50.02 -8.68 -12.01
CA SER A 39 49.33 -7.71 -12.87
C SER A 39 49.31 -6.32 -12.23
N PRO A 40 49.38 -5.24 -13.04
CA PRO A 40 49.35 -3.87 -12.52
C PRO A 40 47.99 -3.53 -11.90
N SER A 41 48.03 -2.81 -10.79
CA SER A 41 46.86 -2.27 -10.10
C SER A 41 45.92 -1.54 -11.05
N PRO A 42 44.61 -1.83 -11.03
CA PRO A 42 43.65 -1.02 -11.76
C PRO A 42 43.48 0.34 -11.06
N ALA A 43 43.63 1.40 -11.86
CA ALA A 43 43.37 2.77 -11.46
C ALA A 43 41.94 2.90 -10.93
N THR A 44 41.80 3.55 -9.79
CA THR A 44 40.49 3.91 -9.16
C THR A 44 39.65 4.67 -10.19
N PRO A 45 38.44 4.21 -10.56
CA PRO A 45 37.57 4.99 -11.43
C PRO A 45 37.17 6.26 -10.73
N ALA A 46 37.31 7.40 -11.40
CA ALA A 46 36.83 8.70 -10.96
C ALA A 46 35.32 8.62 -10.65
N PRO A 47 34.82 9.33 -9.62
CA PRO A 47 33.42 9.31 -9.28
C PRO A 47 32.59 9.82 -10.47
N SER A 48 31.70 8.97 -10.98
CA SER A 48 30.71 9.37 -11.99
C SER A 48 29.92 10.59 -11.50
N PRO A 49 29.60 11.54 -12.37
CA PRO A 49 28.81 12.70 -11.98
C PRO A 49 27.47 12.25 -11.43
N ALA A 50 27.11 12.75 -10.26
CA ALA A 50 25.86 12.47 -9.57
C ALA A 50 24.68 12.77 -10.52
N ALA A 51 23.84 11.78 -10.75
CA ALA A 51 22.62 11.92 -11.52
C ALA A 51 21.75 13.06 -10.95
N PRO A 52 21.06 13.83 -11.79
CA PRO A 52 20.32 15.00 -11.36
C PRO A 52 19.25 14.64 -10.33
N ARG A 53 19.19 15.40 -9.25
CA ARG A 53 18.26 15.28 -8.11
C ARG A 53 16.85 15.76 -8.50
N GLY A 54 16.26 15.17 -9.53
CA GLY A 54 14.92 15.46 -9.99
C GLY A 54 14.05 14.21 -9.90
N GLY A 55 12.88 14.30 -9.25
CA GLY A 55 11.89 13.24 -9.33
C GLY A 55 11.52 12.99 -10.80
N ARG A 56 11.33 11.72 -11.17
CA ARG A 56 10.90 11.35 -12.53
C ARG A 56 9.41 11.70 -12.66
N MET A 57 9.05 12.52 -13.68
CA MET A 57 7.65 12.69 -14.06
C MET A 57 7.15 11.37 -14.67
N VAL A 58 6.18 10.77 -14.03
CA VAL A 58 5.45 9.61 -14.55
C VAL A 58 4.08 10.11 -15.00
N SER A 59 3.78 9.93 -16.25
CA SER A 59 2.47 10.19 -16.81
C SER A 59 1.88 8.90 -17.37
N GLY A 60 0.58 8.74 -17.25
CA GLY A 60 -0.12 7.59 -17.74
C GLY A 60 -1.60 7.87 -17.90
N GLN A 61 -2.34 6.82 -18.22
CA GLN A 61 -3.79 6.88 -18.30
C GLN A 61 -4.40 5.59 -17.75
N VAL A 62 -5.53 5.75 -17.09
CA VAL A 62 -6.38 4.67 -16.61
C VAL A 62 -7.72 4.81 -17.30
N TYR A 63 -8.28 3.70 -17.72
CA TYR A 63 -9.61 3.63 -18.30
C TYR A 63 -10.60 3.18 -17.24
N SER A 64 -11.69 3.93 -17.08
CA SER A 64 -12.80 3.57 -16.19
C SER A 64 -14.04 3.31 -17.03
N TYR A 65 -14.72 2.19 -16.79
CA TYR A 65 -15.95 1.81 -17.49
C TYR A 65 -16.89 1.04 -16.54
N MET A 66 -18.17 1.01 -16.88
CA MET A 66 -19.16 0.21 -16.17
C MET A 66 -19.30 -1.15 -16.85
N LYS A 67 -19.27 -2.23 -16.06
CA LYS A 67 -19.61 -3.58 -16.50
C LYS A 67 -20.44 -4.24 -15.42
N ASP A 68 -21.60 -4.76 -15.80
CA ASP A 68 -22.53 -5.44 -14.88
C ASP A 68 -22.89 -4.60 -13.64
N GLY A 69 -23.06 -3.28 -13.82
CA GLY A 69 -23.34 -2.34 -12.73
C GLY A 69 -22.16 -1.98 -11.84
N VAL A 70 -20.97 -2.56 -12.10
CA VAL A 70 -19.74 -2.32 -11.33
C VAL A 70 -18.78 -1.46 -12.14
N ARG A 71 -18.14 -0.48 -11.49
CA ARG A 71 -17.10 0.35 -12.11
C ARG A 71 -15.76 -0.37 -12.09
N HIS A 72 -15.20 -0.55 -13.29
CA HIS A 72 -13.89 -1.17 -13.51
C HIS A 72 -12.85 -0.11 -13.88
N TYR A 73 -11.61 -0.36 -13.44
CA TYR A 73 -10.44 0.44 -13.80
C TYR A 73 -9.38 -0.47 -14.41
N THR A 74 -8.73 -0.02 -15.49
CA THR A 74 -7.66 -0.77 -16.16
C THR A 74 -6.64 0.18 -16.77
N SER A 75 -5.38 -0.20 -16.78
CA SER A 75 -4.30 0.52 -17.47
C SER A 75 -4.27 0.25 -18.98
N ALA A 76 -4.86 -0.86 -19.43
CA ALA A 76 -4.99 -1.19 -20.84
C ALA A 76 -6.36 -0.74 -21.36
N ARG A 77 -6.39 -0.14 -22.56
CA ARG A 77 -7.67 0.22 -23.21
C ARG A 77 -8.46 -1.05 -23.49
N PRO A 78 -9.72 -1.17 -23.02
CA PRO A 78 -10.54 -2.33 -23.30
C PRO A 78 -10.72 -2.52 -24.81
N ALA A 79 -10.49 -3.74 -25.31
CA ALA A 79 -10.61 -4.05 -26.73
C ALA A 79 -12.08 -4.06 -27.23
N GLN A 80 -13.03 -4.34 -26.34
CA GLN A 80 -14.47 -4.43 -26.66
C GLN A 80 -15.24 -3.25 -26.05
N VAL A 81 -14.98 -2.04 -26.56
CA VAL A 81 -15.59 -0.80 -26.04
C VAL A 81 -17.12 -0.78 -26.25
N ALA A 82 -17.63 -1.42 -27.29
CA ALA A 82 -19.05 -1.36 -27.68
C ALA A 82 -20.01 -2.00 -26.64
N SER A 83 -19.54 -2.94 -25.84
CA SER A 83 -20.35 -3.66 -24.82
C SER A 83 -20.18 -3.11 -23.39
N LEU A 84 -19.29 -2.13 -23.17
CA LEU A 84 -18.88 -1.68 -21.83
C LEU A 84 -19.47 -0.32 -21.42
N GLY A 85 -20.36 0.28 -22.24
CA GLY A 85 -20.82 1.65 -22.00
C GLY A 85 -19.71 2.70 -22.15
N PRO A 86 -19.92 3.95 -21.70
CA PRO A 86 -18.95 5.03 -21.90
C PRO A 86 -17.65 4.75 -21.13
N VAL A 87 -16.56 4.57 -21.87
CA VAL A 87 -15.21 4.44 -21.31
C VAL A 87 -14.65 5.83 -21.03
N ARG A 88 -14.39 6.12 -19.75
CA ARG A 88 -13.77 7.36 -19.30
C ARG A 88 -12.26 7.20 -19.22
N THR A 89 -11.50 8.06 -19.87
CA THR A 89 -10.05 8.10 -19.77
C THR A 89 -9.64 9.09 -18.68
N ILE A 90 -8.95 8.60 -17.66
CA ILE A 90 -8.35 9.40 -16.59
C ILE A 90 -6.86 9.50 -16.92
N ARG A 91 -6.40 10.68 -17.31
CA ARG A 91 -4.97 10.95 -17.51
C ARG A 91 -4.39 11.40 -16.18
N TYR A 92 -3.22 10.86 -15.82
CA TYR A 92 -2.48 11.30 -14.64
C TYR A 92 -1.06 11.67 -15.02
N SER A 93 -0.52 12.64 -14.31
CA SER A 93 0.88 13.03 -14.36
C SER A 93 1.29 13.41 -12.96
N PHE A 94 2.28 12.71 -12.42
CA PHE A 94 2.82 13.02 -11.11
C PHE A 94 4.34 12.86 -11.09
N MET A 95 5.00 13.61 -10.22
CA MET A 95 6.40 13.34 -9.94
C MET A 95 6.50 12.05 -9.15
N GLU A 96 7.27 11.08 -9.68
CA GLU A 96 7.55 9.82 -9.01
C GLU A 96 8.38 10.10 -7.74
N ARG A 97 7.67 10.54 -6.72
CA ARG A 97 8.12 10.46 -5.33
C ARG A 97 7.22 9.43 -4.68
N CYS A 98 7.59 8.17 -4.81
CA CYS A 98 6.88 7.15 -4.07
C CYS A 98 7.21 7.34 -2.59
N TYR A 99 6.30 8.00 -1.86
CA TYR A 99 6.42 8.14 -0.41
C TYR A 99 6.24 6.79 0.30
N ALA A 100 5.50 5.88 -0.31
CA ALA A 100 5.22 4.54 0.23
C ALA A 100 6.23 3.46 -0.21
N CYS A 101 6.92 3.66 -1.34
CA CYS A 101 7.79 2.64 -1.92
C CYS A 101 9.22 2.74 -1.37
N GLY A 102 9.48 2.08 -0.26
CA GLY A 102 10.81 1.82 0.25
C GLY A 102 11.42 2.92 1.13
N ALA A 103 12.41 2.53 1.87
CA ALA A 103 13.23 3.40 2.70
C ALA A 103 13.95 4.43 1.81
N ASN A 104 13.33 5.59 1.57
CA ASN A 104 14.09 6.72 1.10
C ASN A 104 14.79 7.36 2.32
N PRO A 105 16.08 7.09 2.55
CA PRO A 105 16.80 7.56 3.73
C PRO A 105 16.90 9.09 3.81
N ARG A 106 16.38 9.80 2.81
CA ARG A 106 16.44 11.27 2.69
C ARG A 106 15.17 12.00 3.12
N VAL A 107 14.06 11.27 3.40
CA VAL A 107 12.84 11.89 3.93
C VAL A 107 12.81 11.66 5.43
N ASP A 108 13.08 12.72 6.17
CA ASP A 108 12.94 12.73 7.63
C ASP A 108 11.48 13.06 7.99
N PHE A 109 10.73 12.07 8.40
CA PHE A 109 9.33 12.23 8.85
C PHE A 109 9.22 12.97 10.19
N GLY A 110 10.35 13.16 10.90
CA GLY A 110 10.45 14.03 12.07
C GLY A 110 10.32 15.51 11.72
N THR A 111 10.66 15.90 10.47
CA THR A 111 10.71 17.32 10.06
C THR A 111 9.81 17.67 8.87
N VAL A 112 9.21 16.66 8.19
CA VAL A 112 8.32 16.90 7.04
C VAL A 112 7.17 17.84 7.42
N ARG A 113 6.78 18.74 6.51
CA ARG A 113 5.65 19.65 6.74
C ARG A 113 4.34 18.86 6.87
N LEU A 114 3.64 19.05 7.99
CA LEU A 114 2.32 18.46 8.21
C LEU A 114 1.24 19.20 7.41
N ASN A 115 0.20 18.49 7.02
CA ASN A 115 -1.01 19.04 6.42
C ASN A 115 -2.18 18.84 7.37
N THR A 116 -2.58 19.90 8.07
CA THR A 116 -3.65 19.85 9.07
C THR A 116 -5.00 20.32 8.53
N THR A 117 -5.04 20.88 7.33
CA THR A 117 -6.23 21.54 6.77
C THR A 117 -6.87 20.80 5.61
N ALA A 118 -6.09 20.08 4.78
CA ALA A 118 -6.65 19.37 3.64
C ALA A 118 -7.63 18.27 4.08
N PHE A 119 -8.75 18.17 3.38
CA PHE A 119 -9.82 17.18 3.59
C PHE A 119 -10.30 17.12 5.06
N GLN A 120 -10.34 18.28 5.73
CA GLN A 120 -10.62 18.35 7.15
C GLN A 120 -12.00 17.79 7.49
N SER A 121 -13.04 18.13 6.72
CA SER A 121 -14.41 17.65 6.92
C SER A 121 -14.54 16.14 6.75
N GLU A 122 -13.96 15.61 5.69
CA GLU A 122 -14.01 14.19 5.36
C GLU A 122 -13.24 13.36 6.38
N ILE A 123 -12.05 13.81 6.77
CA ILE A 123 -11.21 13.15 7.78
C ILE A 123 -11.90 13.16 9.14
N ALA A 124 -12.36 14.33 9.60
CA ALA A 124 -13.03 14.46 10.90
C ALA A 124 -14.34 13.66 10.96
N SER A 125 -15.10 13.62 9.86
CA SER A 125 -16.33 12.84 9.76
C SER A 125 -16.04 11.33 9.86
N ALA A 126 -15.12 10.82 9.04
CA ALA A 126 -14.77 9.41 9.05
C ALA A 126 -14.11 8.98 10.37
N ALA A 127 -13.24 9.82 10.94
CA ALA A 127 -12.61 9.57 12.24
C ALA A 127 -13.66 9.36 13.35
N ARG A 128 -14.66 10.24 13.40
CA ARG A 128 -15.78 10.12 14.37
C ARG A 128 -16.67 8.91 14.07
N GLU A 129 -17.03 8.68 12.80
CA GLU A 129 -17.90 7.58 12.40
C GLU A 129 -17.33 6.21 12.82
N PHE A 130 -16.04 6.02 12.66
CA PHE A 130 -15.39 4.72 12.91
C PHE A 130 -14.58 4.66 14.22
N GLY A 131 -14.59 5.73 15.02
CA GLY A 131 -13.89 5.77 16.31
C GLY A 131 -12.35 5.70 16.17
N VAL A 132 -11.79 6.27 15.10
CA VAL A 132 -10.35 6.34 14.87
C VAL A 132 -9.86 7.76 15.19
N GLU A 133 -8.73 7.86 15.84
CA GLU A 133 -8.11 9.14 16.14
C GLU A 133 -7.74 9.90 14.86
N GLU A 134 -8.14 11.16 14.72
CA GLU A 134 -7.89 11.99 13.53
C GLU A 134 -6.39 12.10 13.20
N ALA A 135 -5.54 12.22 14.23
CA ALA A 135 -4.10 12.26 14.06
C ALA A 135 -3.56 11.00 13.36
N VAL A 136 -4.11 9.84 13.69
CA VAL A 136 -3.74 8.56 13.06
C VAL A 136 -4.22 8.50 11.62
N VAL A 137 -5.45 8.96 11.34
CA VAL A 137 -5.97 9.03 9.96
C VAL A 137 -5.08 9.91 9.09
N ARG A 138 -4.73 11.11 9.60
CA ARG A 138 -3.82 12.04 8.91
C ARG A 138 -2.43 11.45 8.67
N ALA A 139 -1.92 10.70 9.64
CA ALA A 139 -0.63 10.02 9.51
C ALA A 139 -0.63 8.96 8.39
N ILE A 140 -1.69 8.17 8.30
CA ILE A 140 -1.87 7.18 7.22
C ILE A 140 -1.97 7.89 5.86
N ILE A 141 -2.85 8.89 5.70
CA ILE A 141 -2.98 9.63 4.43
C ILE A 141 -1.64 10.25 4.01
N HIS A 142 -0.91 10.84 4.97
CA HIS A 142 0.40 11.42 4.71
C HIS A 142 1.41 10.36 4.27
N ALA A 143 1.41 9.22 4.95
CA ALA A 143 2.28 8.10 4.63
C ALA A 143 1.97 7.50 3.25
N GLU A 144 0.72 7.38 2.86
CA GLU A 144 0.28 6.71 1.64
C GLU A 144 0.43 7.56 0.39
N SER A 145 -0.02 8.80 0.45
CA SER A 145 -0.13 9.65 -0.75
C SER A 145 0.45 11.05 -0.60
N ALA A 146 0.88 11.44 0.61
CA ALA A 146 1.17 12.83 0.95
C ALA A 146 0.00 13.76 0.58
N TYR A 147 -1.23 13.30 0.80
CA TYR A 147 -2.49 14.00 0.46
C TYR A 147 -2.76 14.17 -1.05
N ASN A 148 -2.18 13.35 -1.91
CA ASN A 148 -2.51 13.34 -3.32
C ASN A 148 -3.76 12.45 -3.60
N PRO A 149 -4.92 13.04 -3.95
CA PRO A 149 -6.16 12.27 -4.17
C PRO A 149 -6.12 11.42 -5.45
N THR A 150 -5.21 11.72 -6.37
CA THR A 150 -5.05 10.98 -7.64
C THR A 150 -3.87 10.02 -7.63
N ALA A 151 -3.32 9.73 -6.44
CA ALA A 151 -2.19 8.82 -6.31
C ALA A 151 -2.55 7.41 -6.81
N LEU A 152 -1.64 6.83 -7.61
CA LEU A 152 -1.72 5.46 -8.10
C LEU A 152 -0.35 4.80 -7.91
N SER A 153 -0.30 3.72 -7.13
CA SER A 153 0.93 2.96 -6.94
C SER A 153 1.20 2.00 -8.10
N ARG A 154 2.42 1.48 -8.20
CA ARG A 154 2.78 0.43 -9.17
C ARG A 154 1.99 -0.86 -8.96
N ALA A 155 1.61 -1.15 -7.72
CA ALA A 155 0.80 -2.32 -7.37
C ALA A 155 -0.70 -2.12 -7.62
N GLY A 156 -1.14 -0.91 -8.00
CA GLY A 156 -2.53 -0.59 -8.27
C GLY A 156 -3.31 -0.03 -7.08
N ALA A 157 -2.65 0.34 -5.99
CA ALA A 157 -3.30 1.06 -4.88
C ALA A 157 -3.66 2.49 -5.29
N GLN A 158 -4.82 2.99 -4.85
CA GLN A 158 -5.46 4.18 -5.40
C GLN A 158 -5.89 5.18 -4.33
N GLY A 159 -5.75 6.46 -4.66
CA GLY A 159 -6.30 7.59 -3.91
C GLY A 159 -5.51 7.96 -2.66
N LEU A 160 -6.13 8.77 -1.80
CA LEU A 160 -5.53 9.36 -0.60
C LEU A 160 -4.97 8.33 0.38
N MET A 161 -5.71 7.25 0.62
CA MET A 161 -5.36 6.18 1.55
C MET A 161 -4.85 4.92 0.84
N GLN A 162 -4.52 5.00 -0.45
CA GLN A 162 -3.91 3.94 -1.27
C GLN A 162 -4.61 2.58 -1.12
N LEU A 163 -5.92 2.58 -1.35
CA LEU A 163 -6.68 1.35 -1.27
C LEU A 163 -6.43 0.47 -2.50
N MET A 164 -6.12 -0.80 -2.26
CA MET A 164 -6.15 -1.82 -3.31
C MET A 164 -7.60 -2.04 -3.76
N PRO A 165 -7.88 -2.29 -5.05
CA PRO A 165 -9.24 -2.47 -5.55
C PRO A 165 -10.08 -3.50 -4.78
N PRO A 166 -9.54 -4.67 -4.37
CA PRO A 166 -10.30 -5.60 -3.54
C PRO A 166 -10.65 -5.03 -2.15
N THR A 167 -9.73 -4.25 -1.56
CA THR A 167 -9.97 -3.58 -0.27
C THR A 167 -11.02 -2.48 -0.43
N ALA A 168 -10.91 -1.66 -1.46
CA ALA A 168 -11.89 -0.64 -1.79
C ALA A 168 -13.31 -1.23 -1.93
N ALA A 169 -13.45 -2.32 -2.70
CA ALA A 169 -14.72 -3.02 -2.86
C ALA A 169 -15.26 -3.59 -1.53
N ARG A 170 -14.40 -4.18 -0.71
CA ARG A 170 -14.74 -4.73 0.61
C ARG A 170 -15.32 -3.66 1.54
N PHE A 171 -14.84 -2.43 1.47
CA PHE A 171 -15.27 -1.32 2.31
C PHE A 171 -16.20 -0.31 1.60
N GLY A 172 -16.84 -0.73 0.51
CA GLY A 172 -17.91 0.03 -0.16
C GLY A 172 -17.44 1.26 -0.94
N VAL A 173 -16.17 1.32 -1.33
CA VAL A 173 -15.61 2.38 -2.16
C VAL A 173 -15.84 2.06 -3.63
N SER A 174 -16.71 2.82 -4.29
CA SER A 174 -17.01 2.66 -5.73
C SER A 174 -16.10 3.50 -6.63
N ASP A 175 -15.59 4.61 -6.13
CA ASP A 175 -14.60 5.46 -6.80
C ASP A 175 -13.47 5.79 -5.83
N SER A 176 -12.31 5.13 -6.00
CA SER A 176 -11.14 5.34 -5.14
C SER A 176 -10.43 6.68 -5.36
N TYR A 177 -10.84 7.46 -6.36
CA TYR A 177 -10.33 8.81 -6.59
C TYR A 177 -11.28 9.90 -6.09
N ASP A 178 -12.48 9.53 -5.64
CA ASP A 178 -13.32 10.40 -4.82
C ASP A 178 -12.74 10.46 -3.40
N ALA A 179 -12.38 11.66 -2.95
CA ALA A 179 -11.70 11.85 -1.68
C ALA A 179 -12.54 11.38 -0.48
N GLY A 180 -13.83 11.67 -0.49
CA GLY A 180 -14.75 11.30 0.58
C GLY A 180 -14.91 9.80 0.71
N GLN A 181 -15.14 9.10 -0.42
CA GLN A 181 -15.26 7.64 -0.42
C GLN A 181 -13.94 6.96 -0.04
N ASN A 182 -12.82 7.45 -0.57
CA ASN A 182 -11.51 6.88 -0.29
C ASN A 182 -11.14 7.01 1.19
N ILE A 183 -11.32 8.21 1.77
CA ILE A 183 -11.06 8.45 3.20
C ILE A 183 -12.00 7.58 4.05
N ARG A 184 -13.31 7.60 3.77
CA ARG A 184 -14.27 6.83 4.55
C ARG A 184 -13.95 5.33 4.53
N GLY A 185 -13.72 4.73 3.36
CA GLY A 185 -13.39 3.31 3.23
C GLY A 185 -12.03 2.96 3.84
N GLY A 186 -11.03 3.82 3.67
CA GLY A 186 -9.70 3.64 4.26
C GLY A 186 -9.70 3.72 5.78
N VAL A 187 -10.46 4.65 6.36
CA VAL A 187 -10.63 4.77 7.82
C VAL A 187 -11.42 3.58 8.38
N GLN A 188 -12.44 3.10 7.66
CA GLN A 188 -13.17 1.90 8.05
C GLN A 188 -12.26 0.66 8.06
N TYR A 189 -11.39 0.50 7.06
CA TYR A 189 -10.39 -0.56 7.03
C TYR A 189 -9.41 -0.44 8.20
N LEU A 190 -8.90 0.77 8.47
CA LEU A 190 -8.01 1.04 9.59
C LEU A 190 -8.68 0.73 10.95
N ALA A 191 -9.93 1.12 11.13
CA ALA A 191 -10.72 0.80 12.33
C ALA A 191 -10.87 -0.71 12.53
N TRP A 192 -11.14 -1.44 11.42
CA TRP A 192 -11.22 -2.89 11.45
C TRP A 192 -9.87 -3.53 11.87
N LEU A 193 -8.74 -3.02 11.36
CA LEU A 193 -7.40 -3.47 11.75
C LEU A 193 -7.10 -3.15 13.22
N LEU A 194 -7.41 -1.94 13.68
CA LEU A 194 -7.25 -1.55 15.09
C LEU A 194 -8.05 -2.48 16.00
N LYS A 195 -9.31 -2.76 15.67
CA LYS A 195 -10.13 -3.71 16.43
C LYS A 195 -9.53 -5.12 16.43
N ARG A 196 -9.05 -5.60 15.27
CA ARG A 196 -8.41 -6.91 15.13
C ARG A 196 -7.16 -7.05 15.99
N PHE A 197 -6.38 -6.00 16.11
CA PHE A 197 -5.12 -5.99 16.84
C PHE A 197 -5.22 -5.28 18.21
N ASN A 198 -6.40 -5.30 18.84
CA ASN A 198 -6.63 -4.79 20.20
C ASN A 198 -6.16 -3.34 20.42
N GLY A 199 -6.35 -2.46 19.44
CA GLY A 199 -5.93 -1.06 19.48
C GLY A 199 -4.44 -0.81 19.22
N ASN A 200 -3.67 -1.85 18.93
CA ASN A 200 -2.23 -1.72 18.68
C ASN A 200 -1.98 -1.07 17.31
N LEU A 201 -1.63 0.21 17.31
CA LEU A 201 -1.37 0.98 16.08
C LEU A 201 -0.21 0.39 15.27
N THR A 202 0.83 -0.13 15.91
CA THR A 202 1.99 -0.73 15.24
C THR A 202 1.56 -1.92 14.39
N LEU A 203 0.74 -2.83 14.95
CA LEU A 203 0.21 -3.99 14.24
C LEU A 203 -0.85 -3.60 13.19
N ALA A 204 -1.69 -2.61 13.49
CA ALA A 204 -2.67 -2.10 12.55
C ALA A 204 -1.99 -1.44 11.32
N ALA A 205 -0.95 -0.64 11.52
CA ALA A 205 -0.15 -0.07 10.44
C ALA A 205 0.59 -1.15 9.63
N ALA A 206 1.13 -2.16 10.30
CA ALA A 206 1.73 -3.30 9.61
C ALA A 206 0.71 -4.06 8.75
N GLY A 207 -0.49 -4.29 9.28
CA GLY A 207 -1.60 -4.92 8.56
C GLY A 207 -2.12 -4.06 7.41
N TYR A 208 -2.12 -2.74 7.56
CA TYR A 208 -2.51 -1.81 6.51
C TYR A 208 -1.57 -1.89 5.30
N ASN A 209 -0.25 -1.93 5.55
CA ASN A 209 0.77 -1.98 4.50
C ASN A 209 0.97 -3.38 3.91
N ALA A 210 1.10 -4.41 4.75
CA ALA A 210 1.46 -5.77 4.32
C ALA A 210 0.28 -6.75 4.24
N GLY A 211 -0.91 -6.30 4.65
CA GLY A 211 -2.09 -7.13 4.83
C GLY A 211 -2.11 -7.84 6.19
N GLU A 212 -3.30 -7.98 6.77
CA GLU A 212 -3.52 -8.62 8.06
C GLU A 212 -2.99 -10.07 8.13
N GLY A 213 -3.10 -10.82 7.03
CA GLY A 213 -2.61 -12.18 6.96
C GLY A 213 -1.07 -12.29 7.07
N ALA A 214 -0.32 -11.25 6.70
CA ALA A 214 1.13 -11.23 6.92
C ALA A 214 1.45 -11.04 8.41
N VAL A 215 0.73 -10.14 9.09
CA VAL A 215 0.87 -9.93 10.54
C VAL A 215 0.54 -11.20 11.31
N ASP A 216 -0.54 -11.89 10.95
CA ASP A 216 -0.95 -13.16 11.58
C ASP A 216 0.12 -14.25 11.42
N ARG A 217 0.63 -14.45 10.19
CA ARG A 217 1.66 -15.46 9.92
C ARG A 217 2.96 -15.23 10.68
N HIS A 218 3.32 -13.98 10.92
CA HIS A 218 4.56 -13.63 11.61
C HIS A 218 4.36 -13.39 13.12
N GLY A 219 3.12 -13.43 13.61
CA GLY A 219 2.81 -13.15 15.02
C GLY A 219 3.17 -11.72 15.44
N GLY A 220 3.26 -10.77 14.48
CA GLY A 220 3.71 -9.40 14.72
C GLY A 220 4.03 -8.66 13.44
N VAL A 221 4.84 -7.59 13.53
CA VAL A 221 5.29 -6.85 12.35
C VAL A 221 6.13 -7.76 11.46
N PRO A 222 5.72 -8.00 10.21
CA PRO A 222 6.49 -8.84 9.29
C PRO A 222 7.92 -8.33 9.10
N PRO A 223 8.92 -9.22 8.87
CA PRO A 223 10.31 -8.84 8.69
C PRO A 223 10.59 -8.25 7.29
N TYR A 224 9.61 -7.55 6.72
CA TYR A 224 9.74 -6.84 5.47
C TYR A 224 10.26 -5.43 5.75
N SER A 225 11.37 -5.06 5.15
CA SER A 225 12.02 -3.74 5.35
C SER A 225 11.07 -2.57 5.08
N GLU A 226 10.24 -2.69 4.04
CA GLU A 226 9.22 -1.70 3.69
C GLU A 226 8.18 -1.54 4.80
N THR A 227 7.62 -2.64 5.30
CA THR A 227 6.60 -2.63 6.36
C THR A 227 7.16 -2.10 7.68
N GLN A 228 8.37 -2.51 8.06
CA GLN A 228 9.04 -2.00 9.25
C GLN A 228 9.30 -0.49 9.17
N TYR A 229 9.67 0.00 7.98
CA TYR A 229 9.84 1.43 7.76
C TYR A 229 8.51 2.17 7.77
N TYR A 230 7.47 1.60 7.15
CA TYR A 230 6.12 2.16 7.15
C TYR A 230 5.57 2.33 8.56
N VAL A 231 5.67 1.32 9.40
CA VAL A 231 5.21 1.34 10.80
C VAL A 231 5.89 2.48 11.58
N ARG A 232 7.22 2.61 11.47
CA ARG A 232 7.96 3.71 12.14
C ARG A 232 7.48 5.07 11.64
N ARG A 233 7.31 5.23 10.33
CA ARG A 233 6.83 6.46 9.70
C ARG A 233 5.44 6.86 10.18
N VAL A 234 4.49 5.92 10.18
CA VAL A 234 3.13 6.16 10.67
C VAL A 234 3.14 6.57 12.14
N GLY A 235 3.92 5.87 12.98
CA GLY A 235 4.06 6.21 14.40
C GLY A 235 4.58 7.65 14.61
N GLN A 236 5.68 8.03 13.94
CA GLN A 236 6.24 9.38 14.03
C GLN A 236 5.26 10.45 13.55
N LEU A 237 4.58 10.22 12.43
CA LEU A 237 3.58 11.15 11.91
C LEU A 237 2.39 11.28 12.85
N ALA A 238 1.88 10.19 13.41
CA ALA A 238 0.75 10.22 14.34
C ALA A 238 1.05 11.08 15.57
N GLU A 239 2.24 10.91 16.20
CA GLU A 239 2.66 11.74 17.32
C GLU A 239 2.73 13.23 16.95
N ARG A 240 3.30 13.53 15.79
CA ARG A 240 3.41 14.92 15.33
C ARG A 240 2.04 15.54 15.02
N TYR A 241 1.12 14.76 14.42
CA TYR A 241 -0.25 15.24 14.18
C TYR A 241 -1.02 15.43 15.49
N ARG A 242 -0.84 14.57 16.50
CA ARG A 242 -1.42 14.78 17.85
C ARG A 242 -1.00 16.13 18.42
N SER A 243 0.31 16.39 18.42
CA SER A 243 0.83 17.67 18.91
C SER A 243 0.31 18.86 18.10
N ALA A 244 0.24 18.75 16.78
CA ALA A 244 -0.21 19.85 15.92
C ALA A 244 -1.72 20.14 16.05
N LEU A 245 -2.55 19.11 16.29
CA LEU A 245 -4.02 19.26 16.45
C LEU A 245 -4.42 19.69 17.85
N SER A 246 -3.63 19.39 18.88
CA SER A 246 -3.91 19.84 20.25
C SER A 246 -3.66 21.33 20.48
N HIS A 247 -3.03 22.02 19.53
CA HIS A 247 -2.73 23.46 19.57
C HIS A 247 -3.62 24.29 18.63
N GLN A 248 -4.66 23.69 18.03
CA GLN A 248 -5.69 24.37 17.23
C GLN A 248 -6.98 24.55 18.01
#